data_142ebad7ebcf5c46f94ed54bbd3e7ff1
#
_entry.id   142ebad7ebcf5c46f94ed54bbd3e7ff1
#
_cell.length_a   1.000
_cell.length_b   1.000
_cell.length_c   1.000
_cell.angle_alpha   90.00
_cell.angle_beta   90.00
_cell.angle_gamma   90.00
#
_symmetry.space_group_name_H-M   'P 1'
#
loop_
_entity.id
_entity.type
_entity.pdbx_description
1 polymer ?
#
loop_
_entity_poly.entity_id
_entity_poly.type
_entity_poly.pdbx_seq_one_letter_code
_entity_poly.pdbx_strand_id
1 'polypeptide(L)'
;MTEQIRYLTPCWRDEAERRLKSELSPERMNFITSSMSNIYLDCPDGKDKYLFFRFENGLFADLLLGDGEPPNAEFRITGTYETFARISRAELGSQKALMTGKLKLKGNMMKALKLASIADRLNKVLSTIPAIY
;
A
#
# COMPACT_ATOMS: atom_id res chain seq x y z
N MET A 1 -26.42 6.30 -2.35
CA MET A 1 -25.34 7.14 -2.90
C MET A 1 -24.05 6.83 -2.19
N THR A 2 -23.00 6.51 -2.94
CA THR A 2 -21.71 6.16 -2.34
C THR A 2 -20.91 7.44 -2.04
N GLU A 3 -20.58 7.64 -0.78
CA GLU A 3 -19.77 8.78 -0.38
C GLU A 3 -18.32 8.55 -0.76
N GLN A 4 -17.70 9.54 -1.41
CA GLN A 4 -16.31 9.45 -1.80
C GLN A 4 -15.40 9.94 -0.66
N ILE A 5 -14.29 9.24 -0.47
CA ILE A 5 -13.31 9.52 0.59
C ILE A 5 -12.03 9.99 -0.08
N ARG A 6 -11.41 11.03 0.49
CA ARG A 6 -10.12 11.50 -0.05
C ARG A 6 -9.01 10.51 0.28
N TYR A 7 -8.24 10.15 -0.74
CA TYR A 7 -7.12 9.21 -0.64
C TYR A 7 -6.07 9.69 0.38
N LEU A 8 -5.50 8.77 1.14
CA LEU A 8 -4.47 9.04 2.17
C LEU A 8 -4.93 10.01 3.25
N THR A 9 -6.17 9.87 3.70
CA THR A 9 -6.70 10.57 4.87
C THR A 9 -7.04 9.55 5.96
N PRO A 10 -7.23 9.99 7.22
CA PRO A 10 -7.66 9.06 8.28
C PRO A 10 -8.93 8.29 7.94
N CYS A 11 -9.92 8.93 7.30
CA CYS A 11 -11.14 8.24 6.87
C CYS A 11 -10.84 7.14 5.84
N TRP A 12 -9.98 7.43 4.88
CA TRP A 12 -9.56 6.43 3.89
C TRP A 12 -8.81 5.29 4.55
N ARG A 13 -7.91 5.61 5.47
CA ARG A 13 -7.14 4.61 6.20
C ARG A 13 -8.06 3.65 6.95
N ASP A 14 -9.08 4.17 7.64
CA ASP A 14 -10.01 3.35 8.42
C ASP A 14 -10.83 2.43 7.50
N GLU A 15 -11.30 2.95 6.37
CA GLU A 15 -12.03 2.15 5.39
C GLU A 15 -11.13 1.09 4.75
N ALA A 16 -9.88 1.43 4.46
CA ALA A 16 -8.90 0.49 3.92
C ALA A 16 -8.67 -0.66 4.89
N GLU A 17 -8.45 -0.36 6.17
CA GLU A 17 -8.26 -1.38 7.20
C GLU A 17 -9.45 -2.32 7.29
N ARG A 18 -10.67 -1.76 7.30
CA ARG A 18 -11.89 -2.55 7.37
C ARG A 18 -12.01 -3.53 6.19
N ARG A 19 -11.79 -3.03 4.97
CA ARG A 19 -11.90 -3.86 3.76
C ARG A 19 -10.79 -4.91 3.67
N LEU A 20 -9.56 -4.53 4.01
CA LEU A 20 -8.45 -5.47 3.98
C LEU A 20 -8.66 -6.61 4.98
N LYS A 21 -9.12 -6.31 6.18
CA LYS A 21 -9.41 -7.33 7.18
C LYS A 21 -10.54 -8.26 6.78
N SER A 22 -11.56 -7.75 6.09
CA SER A 22 -12.71 -8.56 5.70
C SER A 22 -12.52 -9.35 4.41
N GLU A 23 -11.70 -8.85 3.48
CA GLU A 23 -11.61 -9.42 2.13
C GLU A 23 -10.31 -10.18 1.85
N LEU A 24 -9.26 -9.97 2.65
CA LEU A 24 -8.00 -10.71 2.49
C LEU A 24 -7.88 -11.79 3.56
N SER A 25 -7.99 -13.04 3.11
CA SER A 25 -7.73 -14.19 3.98
C SER A 25 -6.24 -14.49 4.05
N PRO A 26 -5.76 -15.18 5.11
CA PRO A 26 -4.36 -15.62 5.16
C PRO A 26 -3.93 -16.43 3.94
N GLU A 27 -4.83 -17.26 3.39
CA GLU A 27 -4.55 -18.06 2.20
C GLU A 27 -4.30 -17.18 0.98
N ARG A 28 -5.10 -16.14 0.79
CA ARG A 28 -4.92 -15.19 -0.32
C ARG A 28 -3.60 -14.44 -0.21
N MET A 29 -3.11 -14.27 1.01
CA MET A 29 -1.83 -13.59 1.28
C MET A 29 -0.68 -14.58 1.39
N ASN A 30 -0.88 -15.86 1.01
CA ASN A 30 0.12 -16.92 1.05
C ASN A 30 0.82 -17.03 2.40
N PHE A 31 0.08 -16.78 3.49
CA PHE A 31 0.60 -16.84 4.86
C PHE A 31 1.88 -16.03 5.08
N ILE A 32 2.04 -14.90 4.36
CA ILE A 32 3.26 -14.09 4.45
C ILE A 32 3.40 -13.44 5.82
N THR A 33 4.65 -13.30 6.25
CA THR A 33 5.03 -12.45 7.38
C THR A 33 5.99 -11.41 6.84
N SER A 34 5.54 -10.16 6.79
CA SER A 34 6.33 -9.08 6.22
C SER A 34 5.77 -7.73 6.65
N SER A 35 6.58 -6.70 6.47
CA SER A 35 6.16 -5.32 6.70
C SER A 35 6.71 -4.44 5.58
N MET A 36 5.99 -3.33 5.32
CA MET A 36 6.31 -2.45 4.21
C MET A 36 5.94 -1.03 4.59
N SER A 37 6.89 -0.10 4.44
CA SER A 37 6.65 1.33 4.56
C SER A 37 6.66 1.95 3.18
N ASN A 38 5.50 2.42 2.73
CA ASN A 38 5.39 3.16 1.47
C ASN A 38 5.52 4.65 1.77
N ILE A 39 6.43 5.32 1.06
CA ILE A 39 6.67 6.75 1.22
C ILE A 39 6.14 7.46 -0.02
N TYR A 40 5.20 8.37 0.19
CA TYR A 40 4.47 9.09 -0.85
C TYR A 40 5.05 10.50 -0.97
N LEU A 41 5.75 10.75 -2.08
CA LEU A 41 6.31 12.07 -2.38
C LEU A 41 5.32 12.90 -3.18
N ASP A 42 5.45 14.22 -3.10
CA ASP A 42 4.64 15.16 -3.89
C ASP A 42 3.14 14.98 -3.69
N CYS A 43 2.72 14.80 -2.44
CA CYS A 43 1.30 14.75 -2.10
C CYS A 43 0.62 16.10 -2.35
N PRO A 44 -0.70 16.12 -2.63
CA PRO A 44 -1.41 17.37 -2.94
C PRO A 44 -1.33 18.45 -1.87
N ASP A 45 -1.14 18.07 -0.59
CA ASP A 45 -1.01 19.05 0.50
C ASP A 45 0.42 19.56 0.69
N GLY A 46 1.36 19.14 -0.18
CA GLY A 46 2.75 19.55 -0.12
C GLY A 46 3.61 18.83 0.92
N LYS A 47 3.06 17.84 1.61
CA LYS A 47 3.78 17.07 2.62
C LYS A 47 3.99 15.65 2.15
N ASP A 48 5.18 15.10 2.42
CA ASP A 48 5.42 13.68 2.18
C ASP A 48 4.75 12.89 3.31
N LYS A 49 4.14 11.75 2.92
CA LYS A 49 3.43 10.89 3.86
C LYS A 49 3.95 9.48 3.77
N TYR A 50 3.65 8.67 4.78
CA TYR A 50 3.93 7.25 4.73
C TYR A 50 2.67 6.45 5.03
N LEU A 51 2.62 5.22 4.48
CA LEU A 51 1.62 4.22 4.81
C LEU A 51 2.38 2.94 5.13
N PHE A 52 2.21 2.45 6.36
CA PHE A 52 2.91 1.25 6.84
C PHE A 52 1.93 0.10 6.94
N PHE A 53 2.33 -1.05 6.39
CA PHE A 53 1.57 -2.30 6.44
C PHE A 53 2.38 -3.36 7.16
N ARG A 54 1.70 -4.18 7.98
CA ARG A 54 2.33 -5.36 8.58
C ARG A 54 1.39 -6.55 8.48
N PHE A 55 1.95 -7.68 8.03
CA PHE A 55 1.26 -8.96 7.95
C PHE A 55 2.00 -9.98 8.81
N GLU A 56 1.25 -10.86 9.46
CA GLU A 56 1.79 -11.93 10.28
C GLU A 56 1.06 -13.21 9.95
N ASN A 57 1.78 -14.19 9.36
CA ASN A 57 1.20 -15.44 8.87
C ASN A 57 -0.02 -15.22 7.97
N GLY A 58 0.06 -14.19 7.11
CA GLY A 58 -1.02 -13.81 6.21
C GLY A 58 -2.13 -12.98 6.83
N LEU A 59 -2.13 -12.81 8.15
CA LEU A 59 -3.10 -11.96 8.84
C LEU A 59 -2.66 -10.49 8.76
N PHE A 60 -3.59 -9.64 8.37
CA PHE A 60 -3.36 -8.20 8.34
C PHE A 60 -3.31 -7.68 9.78
N ALA A 61 -2.13 -7.23 10.21
CA ALA A 61 -1.90 -6.87 11.61
C ALA A 61 -1.96 -5.36 11.86
N ASP A 62 -1.29 -4.55 11.04
CA ASP A 62 -1.22 -3.11 11.24
C ASP A 62 -1.34 -2.34 9.93
N LEU A 63 -1.97 -1.16 10.03
CA LEU A 63 -2.00 -0.15 8.98
C LEU A 63 -1.84 1.22 9.65
N LEU A 64 -0.71 1.88 9.39
CA LEU A 64 -0.41 3.18 9.97
C LEU A 64 -0.24 4.22 8.88
N LEU A 65 -0.90 5.36 9.03
CA LEU A 65 -0.77 6.51 8.14
C LEU A 65 -0.21 7.68 8.93
N GLY A 66 0.83 8.33 8.40
CA GLY A 66 1.42 9.48 9.06
C GLY A 66 2.33 10.29 8.15
N ASP A 67 2.97 11.29 8.72
CA ASP A 67 4.01 12.09 8.07
C ASP A 67 5.29 11.99 8.89
N GLY A 68 6.42 12.41 8.29
CA GLY A 68 7.71 12.31 8.96
C GLY A 68 8.37 10.95 8.74
N GLU A 69 9.15 10.50 9.72
CA GLU A 69 9.93 9.25 9.60
C GLU A 69 9.02 8.04 9.74
N PRO A 70 8.99 7.15 8.74
CA PRO A 70 8.14 5.96 8.81
C PRO A 70 8.69 4.92 9.79
N PRO A 71 7.84 4.00 10.28
CA PRO A 71 8.29 2.86 11.07
C PRO A 71 9.30 1.99 10.31
N ASN A 72 10.19 1.33 11.03
CA ASN A 72 11.08 0.35 10.43
C ASN A 72 10.27 -0.80 9.86
N ALA A 73 10.63 -1.22 8.66
CA ALA A 73 9.93 -2.29 7.95
C ALA A 73 10.92 -3.12 7.15
N GLU A 74 10.50 -4.33 6.78
CA GLU A 74 11.32 -5.18 5.93
C GLU A 74 11.60 -4.52 4.58
N PHE A 75 10.62 -3.83 4.04
CA PHE A 75 10.75 -3.10 2.77
C PHE A 75 10.40 -1.63 2.97
N ARG A 76 11.17 -0.76 2.32
CA ARG A 76 10.87 0.67 2.23
C ARG A 76 10.71 1.01 0.75
N ILE A 77 9.52 1.44 0.37
CA ILE A 77 9.18 1.70 -1.03
C ILE A 77 8.82 3.17 -1.17
N THR A 78 9.54 3.88 -2.03
CA THR A 78 9.35 5.32 -2.26
C THR A 78 8.87 5.57 -3.66
N GLY A 79 7.83 6.39 -3.79
CA GLY A 79 7.29 6.82 -5.08
C GLY A 79 6.49 8.07 -4.93
N THR A 80 6.03 8.64 -6.06
CA THR A 80 5.18 9.80 -6.03
C THR A 80 3.75 9.42 -5.62
N TYR A 81 3.02 10.39 -5.07
CA TYR A 81 1.60 10.23 -4.76
C TYR A 81 0.84 9.71 -5.98
N GLU A 82 1.10 10.28 -7.17
CA GLU A 82 0.41 9.89 -8.40
C GLU A 82 0.69 8.42 -8.76
N THR A 83 1.94 7.97 -8.63
CA THR A 83 2.28 6.57 -8.91
C THR A 83 1.53 5.64 -7.98
N PHE A 84 1.52 5.92 -6.67
CA PHE A 84 0.80 5.10 -5.70
C PHE A 84 -0.72 5.16 -5.92
N ALA A 85 -1.26 6.32 -6.31
CA ALA A 85 -2.68 6.45 -6.61
C ALA A 85 -3.08 5.53 -7.76
N ARG A 86 -2.26 5.46 -8.82
CA ARG A 86 -2.50 4.55 -9.95
C ARG A 86 -2.45 3.08 -9.51
N ILE A 87 -1.52 2.74 -8.61
CA ILE A 87 -1.44 1.38 -8.07
C ILE A 87 -2.67 1.07 -7.24
N SER A 88 -3.11 2.00 -6.40
CA SER A 88 -4.31 1.84 -5.57
C SER A 88 -5.59 1.73 -6.40
N ARG A 89 -5.63 2.33 -7.59
CA ARG A 89 -6.75 2.19 -8.53
C ARG A 89 -6.64 0.95 -9.40
N ALA A 90 -5.62 0.12 -9.19
CA ALA A 90 -5.31 -1.05 -10.00
C ALA A 90 -5.04 -0.72 -11.48
N GLU A 91 -4.58 0.49 -11.78
CA GLU A 91 -4.19 0.93 -13.12
C GLU A 91 -2.73 0.60 -13.43
N LEU A 92 -1.93 0.36 -12.40
CA LEU A 92 -0.52 0.05 -12.52
C LEU A 92 -0.18 -1.06 -11.53
N GLY A 93 0.43 -2.15 -12.00
CA GLY A 93 0.86 -3.24 -11.12
C GLY A 93 2.10 -2.86 -10.32
N SER A 94 2.18 -3.33 -9.08
CA SER A 94 3.30 -3.08 -8.19
C SER A 94 4.61 -3.63 -8.75
N GLN A 95 4.59 -4.85 -9.32
CA GLN A 95 5.77 -5.47 -9.89
C GLN A 95 6.32 -4.65 -11.05
N LYS A 96 5.44 -4.21 -11.96
CA LYS A 96 5.83 -3.37 -13.09
C LYS A 96 6.41 -2.04 -12.62
N ALA A 97 5.82 -1.43 -11.61
CA ALA A 97 6.30 -0.16 -11.07
C ALA A 97 7.71 -0.30 -10.48
N LEU A 98 7.99 -1.41 -9.79
CA LEU A 98 9.33 -1.70 -9.28
C LEU A 98 10.33 -1.94 -10.41
N MET A 99 9.96 -2.74 -11.40
CA MET A 99 10.86 -3.09 -12.51
C MET A 99 11.19 -1.90 -13.40
N THR A 100 10.25 -0.96 -13.55
CA THR A 100 10.46 0.22 -14.40
C THR A 100 11.05 1.42 -13.65
N GLY A 101 11.33 1.28 -12.36
CA GLY A 101 11.93 2.34 -11.57
C GLY A 101 10.96 3.43 -11.11
N LYS A 102 9.66 3.25 -11.31
CA LYS A 102 8.65 4.19 -10.81
C LYS A 102 8.52 4.13 -9.30
N LEU A 103 8.83 2.98 -8.71
CA LEU A 103 8.99 2.80 -7.28
C LEU A 103 10.44 2.48 -6.99
N LYS A 104 10.98 3.09 -5.94
CA LYS A 104 12.33 2.81 -5.45
C LYS A 104 12.25 1.94 -4.21
N LEU A 105 13.01 0.87 -4.19
CA LEU A 105 12.98 -0.12 -3.12
C LEU A 105 14.25 -0.05 -2.29
N LYS A 106 14.08 -0.09 -0.96
CA LYS A 106 15.14 -0.39 -0.02
C LYS A 106 14.78 -1.72 0.65
N GLY A 107 15.60 -2.76 0.40
CA GLY A 107 15.34 -4.13 0.83
C GLY A 107 15.74 -5.12 -0.25
N ASN A 108 15.40 -6.39 -0.06
CA ASN A 108 15.74 -7.44 -1.01
C ASN A 108 14.82 -7.38 -2.24
N MET A 109 15.37 -7.01 -3.40
CA MET A 109 14.58 -6.84 -4.63
C MET A 109 13.91 -8.15 -5.08
N MET A 110 14.61 -9.27 -5.01
CA MET A 110 14.04 -10.56 -5.44
C MET A 110 12.84 -10.95 -4.59
N LYS A 111 12.94 -10.78 -3.27
CA LYS A 111 11.84 -11.05 -2.36
C LYS A 111 10.69 -10.07 -2.59
N ALA A 112 10.99 -8.80 -2.82
CA ALA A 112 9.97 -7.78 -3.12
C ALA A 112 9.21 -8.11 -4.40
N LEU A 113 9.89 -8.55 -5.46
CA LEU A 113 9.23 -8.93 -6.71
C LEU A 113 8.32 -10.14 -6.52
N LYS A 114 8.71 -11.11 -5.71
CA LYS A 114 7.84 -12.25 -5.38
C LYS A 114 6.60 -11.82 -4.62
N LEU A 115 6.75 -10.85 -3.71
CA LEU A 115 5.63 -10.35 -2.91
C LEU A 115 4.75 -9.35 -3.67
N ALA A 116 5.25 -8.76 -4.76
CA ALA A 116 4.50 -7.76 -5.52
C ALA A 116 3.19 -8.33 -6.09
N SER A 117 3.18 -9.58 -6.52
CA SER A 117 1.96 -10.22 -7.01
C SER A 117 0.93 -10.37 -5.90
N ILE A 118 1.37 -10.60 -4.67
CA ILE A 118 0.50 -10.66 -3.49
C ILE A 118 0.03 -9.23 -3.14
N ALA A 119 0.92 -8.25 -3.23
CA ALA A 119 0.57 -6.85 -3.02
C ALA A 119 -0.49 -6.37 -4.02
N ASP A 120 -0.50 -6.90 -5.24
CA ASP A 120 -1.52 -6.57 -6.23
C ASP A 120 -2.91 -7.04 -5.79
N ARG A 121 -3.00 -8.12 -5.02
CA ARG A 121 -4.27 -8.55 -4.42
C ARG A 121 -4.76 -7.55 -3.38
N LEU A 122 -3.85 -7.06 -2.56
CA LEU A 122 -4.15 -5.99 -1.58
C LEU A 122 -4.63 -4.74 -2.31
N ASN A 123 -3.93 -4.31 -3.35
CA ASN A 123 -4.29 -3.12 -4.10
C ASN A 123 -5.61 -3.26 -4.83
N LYS A 124 -5.96 -4.47 -5.24
CA LYS A 124 -7.27 -4.73 -5.84
C LYS A 124 -8.41 -4.46 -4.86
N VAL A 125 -8.22 -4.82 -3.59
CA VAL A 125 -9.17 -4.49 -2.53
C VAL A 125 -9.24 -2.98 -2.34
N LEU A 126 -8.09 -2.31 -2.25
CA LEU A 126 -8.05 -0.85 -2.09
C LEU A 126 -8.72 -0.11 -3.24
N SER A 127 -8.64 -0.66 -4.46
CA SER A 127 -9.26 -0.04 -5.64
C SER A 127 -10.79 -0.01 -5.58
N THR A 128 -11.40 -0.81 -4.70
CA THR A 128 -12.85 -0.82 -4.52
C THR A 128 -13.36 0.32 -3.64
N ILE A 129 -12.45 1.03 -2.95
CA ILE A 129 -12.83 2.16 -2.11
C ILE A 129 -13.19 3.35 -3.01
N PRO A 130 -14.40 3.93 -2.90
CA PRO A 130 -14.75 5.15 -3.64
C PRO A 130 -13.90 6.31 -3.12
N ALA A 131 -12.84 6.66 -3.84
CA ALA A 131 -11.87 7.64 -3.36
C ALA A 131 -11.67 8.78 -4.35
N ILE A 132 -11.36 9.95 -3.80
CA ILE A 132 -10.92 11.13 -4.56
C ILE A 132 -9.39 11.17 -4.44
N TYR A 133 -8.73 11.12 -5.56
CA TYR A 133 -7.26 11.12 -5.64
C TYR A 133 -6.67 12.49 -5.93
#